data_9d258f09b433c33708ce59aa89a503be
#
_entry.id   9d258f09b433c33708ce59aa89a503be
#
_cell.length_a   1.000
_cell.length_b   1.000
_cell.length_c   1.000
_cell.angle_alpha   90.00
_cell.angle_beta   90.00
_cell.angle_gamma   90.00
#
_symmetry.space_group_name_H-M   'P 1'
#
loop_
_entity.id
_entity.type
_entity.pdbx_description
1 polymer ?
#
loop_
_entity_poly.entity_id
_entity_poly.type
_entity_poly.pdbx_seq_one_letter_code
_entity_poly.pdbx_strand_id
1 'polypeptide(L)'
;MSIDPRGAWLIRRAALCVLLAGCAAPSRAPKPVIPEALQVPQTEKLALQARAVGVQIYQCQPSQENPARFDWVFKAPEAQLFDRAGKPIIKHFAGPSWEAMDGSVVVGEVMAKDRGPDAMAIPWLLLQAKSTSGQGVLSRTRHIQRLDTVGGKAPQGGCSAALAGSEARVRYTADYLFYVARSR
;
A
#
# COMPACT_ATOMS: atom_id res chain seq x y z
N MET A 1 77.83 -26.08 -45.32
CA MET A 1 78.32 -24.68 -45.26
C MET A 1 77.14 -23.79 -45.56
N SER A 2 76.66 -23.20 -44.70
CA SER A 2 76.59 -21.90 -44.11
C SER A 2 75.26 -21.72 -43.32
N ILE A 3 75.41 -21.24 -42.17
CA ILE A 3 74.44 -20.96 -41.11
C ILE A 3 73.78 -19.64 -41.41
N ASP A 4 72.50 -19.46 -41.11
CA ASP A 4 72.05 -18.20 -40.54
C ASP A 4 70.76 -18.32 -39.70
N PRO A 5 70.82 -17.90 -38.45
CA PRO A 5 69.69 -17.99 -37.52
C PRO A 5 69.16 -16.60 -37.28
N ARG A 6 67.93 -16.32 -37.57
CA ARG A 6 67.24 -15.13 -36.95
C ARG A 6 65.80 -15.49 -36.58
N GLY A 7 65.66 -16.02 -35.38
CA GLY A 7 64.38 -16.10 -34.72
C GLY A 7 63.90 -14.76 -34.22
N ALA A 8 62.81 -14.24 -34.78
CA ALA A 8 62.13 -13.08 -34.29
C ALA A 8 61.04 -13.52 -33.27
N TRP A 9 61.29 -13.20 -32.01
CA TRP A 9 60.33 -13.34 -30.91
C TRP A 9 59.28 -12.24 -30.99
N LEU A 10 58.07 -12.56 -31.43
CA LEU A 10 56.90 -11.72 -31.36
C LEU A 10 56.25 -11.88 -30.00
N ILE A 11 56.55 -10.95 -29.09
CA ILE A 11 55.85 -10.79 -27.80
C ILE A 11 54.46 -10.22 -28.07
N ARG A 12 53.46 -11.08 -28.07
CA ARG A 12 52.05 -10.65 -28.03
C ARG A 12 51.71 -10.15 -26.65
N ARG A 13 51.61 -8.81 -26.49
CA ARG A 13 51.03 -8.19 -25.31
C ARG A 13 49.50 -8.40 -25.33
N ALA A 14 49.03 -9.34 -24.55
CA ALA A 14 47.59 -9.47 -24.27
C ALA A 14 47.14 -8.34 -23.36
N ALA A 15 46.39 -7.38 -23.91
CA ALA A 15 45.76 -6.34 -23.13
C ALA A 15 44.55 -6.97 -22.40
N LEU A 16 44.70 -7.10 -21.09
CA LEU A 16 43.61 -7.53 -20.18
C LEU A 16 42.66 -6.37 -19.94
N CYS A 17 41.53 -6.28 -20.66
CA CYS A 17 40.45 -5.36 -20.40
C CYS A 17 39.68 -5.82 -19.18
N VAL A 18 39.93 -5.23 -18.01
CA VAL A 18 39.11 -5.41 -16.81
C VAL A 18 37.83 -4.61 -16.99
N LEU A 19 36.74 -5.30 -17.30
CA LEU A 19 35.39 -4.72 -17.29
C LEU A 19 34.95 -4.54 -15.83
N LEU A 20 35.03 -3.30 -15.32
CA LEU A 20 34.41 -2.91 -14.04
C LEU A 20 32.91 -2.87 -14.25
N ALA A 21 32.23 -3.96 -13.92
CA ALA A 21 30.78 -4.03 -13.80
C ALA A 21 30.39 -3.20 -12.55
N GLY A 22 30.07 -1.92 -12.74
CA GLY A 22 29.52 -1.08 -11.71
C GLY A 22 28.12 -1.58 -11.32
N CYS A 23 27.97 -2.19 -10.12
CA CYS A 23 26.69 -2.45 -9.52
C CYS A 23 26.04 -1.12 -9.16
N ALA A 24 25.17 -0.61 -10.03
CA ALA A 24 24.26 0.49 -9.69
C ALA A 24 23.31 0.01 -8.61
N ALA A 25 23.46 0.47 -7.38
CA ALA A 25 22.50 0.22 -6.32
C ALA A 25 21.13 0.81 -6.75
N PRO A 26 20.02 0.09 -6.55
CA PRO A 26 18.70 0.62 -6.88
C PRO A 26 18.45 1.90 -6.08
N SER A 27 18.32 3.01 -6.77
CA SER A 27 17.93 4.31 -6.17
C SER A 27 16.55 4.15 -5.55
N ARG A 28 16.47 4.18 -4.20
CA ARG A 28 15.20 4.16 -3.49
C ARG A 28 14.50 5.49 -3.76
N ALA A 29 13.34 5.44 -4.43
CA ALA A 29 12.52 6.63 -4.63
C ALA A 29 12.29 7.36 -3.29
N PRO A 30 12.37 8.70 -3.25
CA PRO A 30 12.11 9.45 -2.04
C PRO A 30 10.70 9.10 -1.52
N LYS A 31 10.58 8.90 -0.19
CA LYS A 31 9.26 8.69 0.41
C LYS A 31 8.38 9.91 0.15
N PRO A 32 7.14 9.73 -0.29
CA PRO A 32 6.24 10.84 -0.52
C PRO A 32 6.02 11.61 0.79
N VAL A 33 5.93 12.93 0.67
CA VAL A 33 5.63 13.81 1.81
C VAL A 33 4.17 13.59 2.22
N ILE A 34 3.95 13.30 3.50
CA ILE A 34 2.59 13.14 4.05
C ILE A 34 1.96 14.52 4.18
N PRO A 35 0.80 14.78 3.54
CA PRO A 35 0.06 16.03 3.68
C PRO A 35 -0.23 16.36 5.15
N GLU A 36 -0.26 17.67 5.47
CA GLU A 36 -0.51 18.14 6.85
C GLU A 36 -1.82 17.61 7.43
N ALA A 37 -2.88 17.57 6.62
CA ALA A 37 -4.19 17.05 7.04
C ALA A 37 -4.18 15.56 7.44
N LEU A 38 -3.15 14.82 7.05
CA LEU A 38 -2.99 13.41 7.38
C LEU A 38 -1.94 13.15 8.47
N GLN A 39 -1.36 14.20 9.05
CA GLN A 39 -0.36 14.04 10.10
C GLN A 39 -1.00 13.58 11.42
N VAL A 40 -0.32 12.65 12.08
CA VAL A 40 -0.73 12.13 13.39
C VAL A 40 -0.19 13.04 14.49
N PRO A 41 -0.92 13.26 15.61
CA PRO A 41 -0.45 14.06 16.74
C PRO A 41 0.93 13.63 17.24
N GLN A 42 1.80 14.60 17.56
CA GLN A 42 3.17 14.33 18.05
C GLN A 42 3.20 13.57 19.40
N THR A 43 2.09 13.56 20.13
CA THR A 43 1.89 12.79 21.36
C THR A 43 1.74 11.29 21.11
N GLU A 44 1.73 10.88 19.86
CA GLU A 44 1.63 9.48 19.45
C GLU A 44 2.91 9.00 18.77
N LYS A 45 3.07 7.69 18.72
CA LYS A 45 4.17 7.00 18.03
C LYS A 45 3.65 5.86 17.19
N LEU A 46 4.35 5.57 16.10
CA LEU A 46 4.09 4.38 15.29
C LEU A 46 4.31 3.11 16.12
N ALA A 47 3.29 2.28 16.21
CA ALA A 47 3.35 0.98 16.89
C ALA A 47 3.46 -0.18 15.91
N LEU A 48 2.75 -0.10 14.77
CA LEU A 48 2.72 -1.18 13.78
C LEU A 48 2.58 -0.59 12.37
N GLN A 49 3.32 -1.14 11.42
CA GLN A 49 3.14 -0.90 9.98
C GLN A 49 2.90 -2.24 9.29
N ALA A 50 1.90 -2.29 8.42
CA ALA A 50 1.57 -3.47 7.66
C ALA A 50 1.11 -3.10 6.23
N ARG A 51 1.47 -3.93 5.25
CA ARG A 51 1.08 -3.76 3.86
C ARG A 51 -0.21 -4.52 3.57
N ALA A 52 -1.22 -3.83 3.08
CA ALA A 52 -2.48 -4.42 2.65
C ALA A 52 -2.42 -4.89 1.19
N VAL A 53 -3.00 -6.05 0.96
CA VAL A 53 -3.34 -6.60 -0.35
C VAL A 53 -4.78 -7.07 -0.31
N GLY A 54 -5.62 -6.56 -1.21
CA GLY A 54 -7.04 -6.92 -1.19
C GLY A 54 -7.85 -6.24 -2.28
N VAL A 55 -9.12 -6.03 -2.00
CA VAL A 55 -10.08 -5.40 -2.91
C VAL A 55 -10.91 -4.33 -2.20
N GLN A 56 -11.29 -3.31 -2.97
CA GLN A 56 -12.42 -2.44 -2.65
C GLN A 56 -13.64 -3.03 -3.35
N ILE A 57 -14.70 -3.24 -2.60
CA ILE A 57 -15.97 -3.78 -3.10
C ILE A 57 -16.91 -2.61 -3.34
N TYR A 58 -17.44 -2.54 -4.55
CA TYR A 58 -18.46 -1.57 -4.96
C TYR A 58 -19.71 -2.31 -5.36
N GLN A 59 -20.88 -1.73 -5.09
CA GLN A 59 -22.15 -2.26 -5.53
C GLN A 59 -22.78 -1.31 -6.54
N CYS A 60 -23.32 -1.85 -7.63
CA CYS A 60 -24.06 -1.08 -8.62
C CYS A 60 -25.44 -0.73 -8.06
N GLN A 61 -25.68 0.55 -7.86
CA GLN A 61 -26.91 1.07 -7.23
C GLN A 61 -27.46 2.27 -8.02
N PRO A 62 -28.76 2.59 -7.91
CA PRO A 62 -29.27 3.85 -8.40
C PRO A 62 -28.50 5.02 -7.80
N SER A 63 -28.15 6.01 -8.61
CA SER A 63 -27.47 7.22 -8.15
C SER A 63 -28.37 8.01 -7.20
N GLN A 64 -27.78 8.51 -6.10
CA GLN A 64 -28.50 9.36 -5.15
C GLN A 64 -28.92 10.70 -5.77
N GLU A 65 -28.14 11.22 -6.72
CA GLU A 65 -28.40 12.49 -7.40
C GLU A 65 -29.42 12.36 -8.54
N ASN A 66 -29.45 11.21 -9.21
CA ASN A 66 -30.37 10.95 -10.33
C ASN A 66 -30.72 9.45 -10.37
N PRO A 67 -31.91 9.04 -9.88
CA PRO A 67 -32.32 7.62 -9.82
C PRO A 67 -32.43 6.93 -11.19
N ALA A 68 -32.45 7.67 -12.30
CA ALA A 68 -32.42 7.10 -13.67
C ALA A 68 -30.98 6.65 -14.06
N ARG A 69 -29.95 7.08 -13.31
CA ARG A 69 -28.56 6.67 -13.50
C ARG A 69 -28.19 5.62 -12.46
N PHE A 70 -27.15 4.85 -12.75
CA PHE A 70 -26.59 3.85 -11.85
C PHE A 70 -25.11 4.12 -11.69
N ASP A 71 -24.62 4.05 -10.44
CA ASP A 71 -23.24 4.29 -10.07
C ASP A 71 -22.68 3.14 -9.23
N TRP A 72 -21.36 2.89 -9.34
CA TRP A 72 -20.64 2.01 -8.45
C TRP A 72 -20.43 2.68 -7.10
N VAL A 73 -21.22 2.31 -6.11
CA VAL A 73 -21.16 2.84 -4.74
C VAL A 73 -20.26 1.97 -3.89
N PHE A 74 -19.31 2.58 -3.16
CA PHE A 74 -18.42 1.85 -2.25
C PHE A 74 -19.23 1.13 -1.16
N LYS A 75 -18.95 -0.17 -1.00
CA LYS A 75 -19.61 -1.03 -0.02
C LYS A 75 -18.70 -1.38 1.15
N ALA A 76 -17.50 -1.93 0.88
CA ALA A 76 -16.57 -2.39 1.88
C ALA A 76 -15.17 -2.62 1.33
N PRO A 77 -14.11 -2.52 2.15
CA PRO A 77 -12.84 -3.14 1.86
C PRO A 77 -12.88 -4.63 2.24
N GLU A 78 -12.03 -5.43 1.61
CA GLU A 78 -11.67 -6.77 2.03
C GLU A 78 -10.20 -6.97 1.72
N ALA A 79 -9.36 -7.06 2.75
CA ALA A 79 -7.92 -7.18 2.57
C ALA A 79 -7.26 -8.00 3.69
N GLN A 80 -6.11 -8.56 3.35
CA GLN A 80 -5.15 -9.10 4.28
C GLN A 80 -3.98 -8.13 4.41
N LEU A 81 -3.54 -7.85 5.64
CA LEU A 81 -2.36 -7.06 5.92
C LEU A 81 -1.21 -7.98 6.34
N PHE A 82 -0.04 -7.66 5.82
CA PHE A 82 1.18 -8.45 5.98
C PHE A 82 2.26 -7.62 6.69
N ASP A 83 3.06 -8.27 7.51
CA ASP A 83 4.27 -7.68 8.09
C ASP A 83 5.40 -7.59 7.04
N ARG A 84 6.57 -7.09 7.47
CA ARG A 84 7.76 -6.96 6.60
C ARG A 84 8.34 -8.29 6.13
N ALA A 85 8.04 -9.39 6.84
CA ALA A 85 8.45 -10.74 6.46
C ALA A 85 7.45 -11.42 5.52
N GLY A 86 6.35 -10.76 5.17
CA GLY A 86 5.28 -11.30 4.32
C GLY A 86 4.32 -12.23 5.07
N LYS A 87 4.35 -12.24 6.41
CA LYS A 87 3.40 -13.01 7.21
C LYS A 87 2.08 -12.25 7.33
N PRO A 88 0.92 -12.88 7.09
CA PRO A 88 -0.38 -12.25 7.33
C PRO A 88 -0.59 -12.03 8.83
N ILE A 89 -0.95 -10.81 9.23
CA ILE A 89 -1.07 -10.42 10.64
C ILE A 89 -2.40 -9.74 10.99
N ILE A 90 -3.11 -9.17 10.02
CA ILE A 90 -4.36 -8.44 10.24
C ILE A 90 -5.32 -8.68 9.07
N LYS A 91 -6.61 -8.86 9.36
CA LYS A 91 -7.71 -8.79 8.39
C LYS A 91 -8.32 -7.40 8.40
N HIS A 92 -8.68 -6.87 7.23
CA HIS A 92 -9.36 -5.58 7.08
C HIS A 92 -10.68 -5.75 6.33
N PHE A 93 -11.76 -5.27 6.90
CA PHE A 93 -13.12 -5.45 6.40
C PHE A 93 -14.01 -4.23 6.72
N ALA A 94 -15.32 -4.38 6.44
CA ALA A 94 -16.29 -3.30 6.63
C ALA A 94 -16.26 -2.68 8.03
N GLY A 95 -16.53 -1.36 8.07
CA GLY A 95 -16.65 -0.64 9.31
C GLY A 95 -15.97 0.74 9.35
N PRO A 96 -14.78 1.01 8.78
CA PRO A 96 -13.64 0.15 8.46
C PRO A 96 -13.05 -0.48 9.72
N SER A 97 -12.82 -1.78 9.67
CA SER A 97 -12.36 -2.56 10.83
C SER A 97 -11.08 -3.33 10.51
N TRP A 98 -10.24 -3.50 11.51
CA TRP A 98 -9.01 -4.32 11.46
C TRP A 98 -9.01 -5.29 12.63
N GLU A 99 -8.81 -6.57 12.35
CA GLU A 99 -8.70 -7.64 13.32
C GLU A 99 -7.33 -8.31 13.20
N ALA A 100 -6.55 -8.23 14.24
CA ALA A 100 -5.25 -8.89 14.30
C ALA A 100 -5.38 -10.38 14.63
N MET A 101 -4.33 -11.17 14.32
CA MET A 101 -4.31 -12.61 14.59
C MET A 101 -4.32 -12.94 16.08
N ASP A 102 -4.04 -11.98 16.96
CA ASP A 102 -4.17 -12.10 18.42
C ASP A 102 -5.60 -11.83 18.94
N GLY A 103 -6.56 -11.58 18.05
CA GLY A 103 -7.96 -11.31 18.38
C GLY A 103 -8.23 -9.86 18.78
N SER A 104 -7.24 -8.98 18.82
CA SER A 104 -7.49 -7.56 19.04
C SER A 104 -8.09 -6.89 17.80
N VAL A 105 -9.05 -5.99 18.02
CA VAL A 105 -9.80 -5.31 16.95
C VAL A 105 -9.74 -3.81 17.15
N VAL A 106 -9.63 -3.06 16.05
CA VAL A 106 -9.89 -1.62 16.01
C VAL A 106 -10.90 -1.31 14.90
N VAL A 107 -11.88 -0.49 15.24
CA VAL A 107 -12.83 0.13 14.29
C VAL A 107 -12.40 1.57 14.12
N GLY A 108 -12.23 2.01 12.87
CA GLY A 108 -11.79 3.37 12.54
C GLY A 108 -12.93 4.26 12.08
N GLU A 109 -12.70 5.55 12.17
CA GLU A 109 -13.54 6.59 11.59
C GLU A 109 -12.66 7.56 10.81
N VAL A 110 -13.04 7.87 9.56
CA VAL A 110 -12.24 8.74 8.69
C VAL A 110 -12.32 10.20 9.19
N MET A 111 -11.18 10.77 9.53
CA MET A 111 -11.05 12.18 9.91
C MET A 111 -10.67 13.06 8.74
N ALA A 112 -9.72 12.61 7.93
CA ALA A 112 -9.23 13.35 6.78
C ALA A 112 -8.87 12.41 5.63
N LYS A 113 -8.93 12.96 4.42
CA LYS A 113 -8.55 12.27 3.18
C LYS A 113 -7.74 13.21 2.29
N ASP A 114 -6.79 12.64 1.59
CA ASP A 114 -6.01 13.30 0.56
C ASP A 114 -5.93 12.41 -0.68
N ARG A 115 -5.90 13.00 -1.86
CA ARG A 115 -5.86 12.24 -3.11
C ARG A 115 -4.62 11.34 -3.22
N GLY A 116 -3.53 11.72 -2.55
CA GLY A 116 -2.23 11.10 -2.72
C GLY A 116 -1.61 11.39 -4.10
N PRO A 117 -0.41 10.87 -4.35
CA PRO A 117 0.31 11.11 -5.60
C PRO A 117 -0.26 10.36 -6.80
N ASP A 118 -0.92 9.22 -6.60
CA ASP A 118 -1.51 8.41 -7.67
C ASP A 118 -2.99 8.76 -7.86
N ALA A 119 -3.29 9.49 -8.94
CA ALA A 119 -4.65 9.87 -9.30
C ALA A 119 -5.55 8.66 -9.64
N MET A 120 -4.98 7.50 -9.93
CA MET A 120 -5.73 6.26 -10.24
C MET A 120 -5.96 5.37 -9.03
N ALA A 121 -5.41 5.73 -7.86
CA ALA A 121 -5.60 4.99 -6.62
C ALA A 121 -6.71 5.58 -5.73
N ILE A 122 -7.18 4.76 -4.78
CA ILE A 122 -8.04 5.25 -3.69
C ILE A 122 -7.27 6.26 -2.83
N PRO A 123 -7.96 7.22 -2.19
CA PRO A 123 -7.29 8.29 -1.45
C PRO A 123 -6.49 7.78 -0.25
N TRP A 124 -5.48 8.54 0.15
CA TRP A 124 -4.83 8.42 1.44
C TRP A 124 -5.79 8.87 2.54
N LEU A 125 -5.68 8.28 3.72
CA LEU A 125 -6.58 8.58 4.84
C LEU A 125 -5.82 8.77 6.14
N LEU A 126 -6.36 9.65 6.99
CA LEU A 126 -6.18 9.62 8.42
C LEU A 126 -7.49 9.18 9.06
N LEU A 127 -7.43 8.17 9.92
CA LEU A 127 -8.56 7.68 10.70
C LEU A 127 -8.21 7.77 12.19
N GLN A 128 -9.21 8.04 13.02
CA GLN A 128 -9.12 7.82 14.47
C GLN A 128 -9.76 6.47 14.83
N ALA A 129 -9.30 5.87 15.91
CA ALA A 129 -9.95 4.71 16.48
C ALA A 129 -11.29 5.15 17.13
N LYS A 130 -12.41 4.67 16.57
CA LYS A 130 -13.75 4.84 17.15
C LYS A 130 -13.94 3.90 18.33
N SER A 131 -13.41 2.68 18.23
CA SER A 131 -13.42 1.70 19.31
C SER A 131 -12.27 0.71 19.13
N THR A 132 -11.84 0.12 20.24
CA THR A 132 -10.93 -1.03 20.28
C THR A 132 -11.51 -2.11 21.17
N SER A 133 -11.20 -3.38 20.87
CA SER A 133 -11.60 -4.51 21.71
C SER A 133 -10.53 -5.60 21.69
N GLY A 134 -10.63 -6.55 22.61
CA GLY A 134 -9.62 -7.59 22.80
C GLY A 134 -8.35 -7.06 23.44
N GLN A 135 -7.36 -7.95 23.63
CA GLN A 135 -6.03 -7.60 24.11
C GLN A 135 -4.99 -8.01 23.06
N GLY A 136 -4.12 -7.09 22.66
CA GLY A 136 -3.10 -7.36 21.64
C GLY A 136 -2.63 -6.10 20.95
N VAL A 137 -2.05 -6.29 19.76
CA VAL A 137 -1.32 -5.24 19.04
C VAL A 137 -2.18 -4.04 18.63
N LEU A 138 -3.50 -4.22 18.43
CA LEU A 138 -4.43 -3.15 18.04
C LEU A 138 -5.20 -2.54 19.22
N SER A 139 -5.13 -3.12 20.43
CA SER A 139 -5.97 -2.74 21.58
C SER A 139 -5.76 -1.30 22.08
N ARG A 140 -4.61 -0.67 21.77
CA ARG A 140 -4.28 0.70 22.16
C ARG A 140 -4.15 1.66 21.00
N THR A 141 -4.61 1.27 19.81
CA THR A 141 -4.59 2.11 18.61
C THR A 141 -5.43 3.37 18.84
N ARG A 142 -4.87 4.53 18.45
CA ARG A 142 -5.54 5.83 18.48
C ARG A 142 -5.80 6.38 17.09
N HIS A 143 -4.78 6.35 16.23
CA HIS A 143 -4.89 6.76 14.84
C HIS A 143 -4.36 5.69 13.90
N ILE A 144 -4.89 5.72 12.68
CA ILE A 144 -4.50 4.83 11.59
C ILE A 144 -4.30 5.70 10.36
N GLN A 145 -3.16 5.55 9.69
CA GLN A 145 -2.99 6.11 8.34
C GLN A 145 -3.11 5.02 7.29
N ARG A 146 -3.77 5.33 6.17
CA ARG A 146 -3.69 4.57 4.93
C ARG A 146 -2.92 5.41 3.92
N LEU A 147 -1.74 4.95 3.52
CA LEU A 147 -0.82 5.64 2.63
C LEU A 147 -0.40 4.73 1.48
N ASP A 148 0.35 5.25 0.53
CA ASP A 148 0.98 4.52 -0.58
C ASP A 148 -0.01 3.58 -1.30
N THR A 149 -1.21 4.10 -1.54
CA THR A 149 -2.30 3.38 -2.20
C THR A 149 -2.02 3.18 -3.68
N VAL A 150 -2.35 2.00 -4.18
CA VAL A 150 -2.32 1.66 -5.61
C VAL A 150 -3.64 1.01 -5.98
N GLY A 151 -4.29 1.50 -7.02
CA GLY A 151 -5.56 0.97 -7.53
C GLY A 151 -6.76 1.16 -6.58
N GLY A 152 -7.73 0.29 -6.66
CA GLY A 152 -8.91 0.25 -5.78
C GLY A 152 -10.04 1.20 -6.11
N LYS A 153 -9.91 2.11 -7.10
CA LYS A 153 -11.01 3.01 -7.51
C LYS A 153 -12.15 2.26 -8.15
N ALA A 154 -13.35 2.78 -7.98
CA ALA A 154 -14.54 2.29 -8.67
C ALA A 154 -14.32 2.21 -10.19
N PRO A 155 -14.89 1.21 -10.87
CA PRO A 155 -14.90 1.19 -12.33
C PRO A 155 -15.58 2.44 -12.89
N GLN A 156 -15.05 2.99 -13.98
CA GLN A 156 -15.58 4.20 -14.61
C GLN A 156 -16.86 3.97 -15.43
N GLY A 157 -17.30 2.73 -15.58
CA GLY A 157 -18.48 2.36 -16.35
C GLY A 157 -18.99 0.98 -15.99
N GLY A 158 -19.95 0.46 -16.78
CA GLY A 158 -20.47 -0.89 -16.60
C GLY A 158 -21.50 -1.06 -15.48
N CYS A 159 -21.93 0.01 -14.80
CA CYS A 159 -23.07 -0.02 -13.89
C CYS A 159 -24.32 0.51 -14.62
N SER A 160 -25.39 -0.29 -14.61
CA SER A 160 -26.66 0.02 -15.26
C SER A 160 -27.80 -0.67 -14.53
N ALA A 161 -29.05 -0.35 -14.90
CA ALA A 161 -30.23 -1.01 -14.34
C ALA A 161 -30.18 -2.55 -14.46
N ALA A 162 -29.62 -3.07 -15.55
CA ALA A 162 -29.46 -4.52 -15.76
C ALA A 162 -28.45 -5.16 -14.79
N LEU A 163 -27.56 -4.38 -14.21
CA LEU A 163 -26.55 -4.83 -13.25
C LEU A 163 -26.82 -4.36 -11.83
N ALA A 164 -28.02 -3.81 -11.57
CA ALA A 164 -28.39 -3.36 -10.23
C ALA A 164 -28.18 -4.46 -9.18
N GLY A 165 -27.51 -4.13 -8.08
CA GLY A 165 -27.17 -5.06 -7.01
C GLY A 165 -25.91 -5.90 -7.22
N SER A 166 -25.34 -5.93 -8.45
CA SER A 166 -24.08 -6.64 -8.70
C SER A 166 -22.88 -5.95 -8.03
N GLU A 167 -21.80 -6.69 -7.80
CA GLU A 167 -20.60 -6.20 -7.16
C GLU A 167 -19.41 -6.16 -8.12
N ALA A 168 -18.60 -5.11 -8.00
CA ALA A 168 -17.28 -5.01 -8.59
C ALA A 168 -16.21 -5.08 -7.47
N ARG A 169 -15.25 -6.00 -7.61
CA ARG A 169 -14.15 -6.22 -6.66
C ARG A 169 -12.86 -5.71 -7.28
N VAL A 170 -12.44 -4.50 -6.89
CA VAL A 170 -11.31 -3.79 -7.51
C VAL A 170 -10.07 -3.94 -6.65
N ARG A 171 -9.04 -4.55 -7.19
CA ARG A 171 -7.76 -4.79 -6.48
C ARG A 171 -7.12 -3.50 -6.01
N TYR A 172 -6.56 -3.51 -4.80
CA TYR A 172 -5.74 -2.43 -4.27
C TYR A 172 -4.63 -2.96 -3.37
N THR A 173 -3.61 -2.12 -3.20
CA THR A 173 -2.63 -2.24 -2.13
C THR A 173 -2.51 -0.91 -1.40
N ALA A 174 -2.09 -0.95 -0.14
CA ALA A 174 -1.83 0.23 0.68
C ALA A 174 -0.88 -0.10 1.82
N ASP A 175 -0.22 0.90 2.40
CA ASP A 175 0.43 0.77 3.68
C ASP A 175 -0.50 1.31 4.78
N TYR A 176 -0.72 0.50 5.83
CA TYR A 176 -1.41 0.89 7.04
C TYR A 176 -0.43 1.07 8.18
N LEU A 177 -0.52 2.23 8.84
CA LEU A 177 0.32 2.61 9.96
C LEU A 177 -0.59 2.84 11.18
N PHE A 178 -0.37 2.08 12.25
CA PHE A 178 -1.16 2.14 13.48
C PHE A 178 -0.36 2.85 14.56
N TYR A 179 -0.98 3.85 15.19
CA TYR A 179 -0.34 4.72 16.16
C TYR A 179 -0.96 4.56 17.54
N VAL A 180 -0.12 4.66 18.57
CA VAL A 180 -0.50 4.59 19.99
C VAL A 180 0.05 5.81 20.73
N ALA A 181 -0.51 6.12 21.90
CA ALA A 181 0.06 7.17 22.73
C ALA A 181 1.54 6.89 23.05
N ARG A 182 2.37 7.94 23.09
CA ARG A 182 3.71 7.84 23.68
C ARG A 182 3.57 7.59 25.18
N SER A 183 4.28 6.62 25.73
CA SER A 183 4.47 6.54 27.17
C SER A 183 5.25 7.78 27.64
N ARG A 184 4.78 8.40 28.69
CA ARG A 184 5.53 9.43 29.42
C ARG A 184 6.76 8.80 30.05
#